data_6e30dc110d99f61af413f8683545f467
#
_entry.id   6e30dc110d99f61af413f8683545f467
#
_cell.length_a   1.000
_cell.length_b   1.000
_cell.length_c   1.000
_cell.angle_alpha   90.00
_cell.angle_beta   90.00
_cell.angle_gamma   90.00
#
_symmetry.space_group_name_H-M   'P 1'
#
loop_
_entity.id
_entity.type
_entity.pdbx_description
1 polymer ?
#
loop_
_entity_poly.entity_id
_entity_poly.type
_entity_poly.pdbx_seq_one_letter_code
_entity_poly.pdbx_strand_id
1 'polypeptide(L)'
;MITNFDQMFEQLRSKPKKRLVAAWGVDDHTISAVYMAVEAGIVEGILVGDEAMIQKVCAENNYDIAKLTVVNNNNELKSISQAVDMVNAGEADILMKGLCSTDKYMRGILNKEKGLLPPKAVLSHVCVVQNPGYHKLLVISDIAVIPAPDLKQKQAMIGYVANTARALGVEKPKVAMITATEQMLPGMPACVEAAMLAKMSDRGQIGGCVVDGPLALDVALCKEAAEIKKLKSEVAGDADCCVFPSIEAANVFYKTNTQ
;
A
#
# COMPACT_ATOMS: atom_id res chain seq x y z
N MET A 1 -5.27 14.26 -12.27
CA MET A 1 -4.66 13.80 -10.99
C MET A 1 -5.74 13.73 -9.92
N ILE A 2 -5.80 12.64 -9.19
CA ILE A 2 -6.70 12.43 -8.05
C ILE A 2 -6.04 13.03 -6.81
N THR A 3 -6.74 13.89 -6.08
CA THR A 3 -6.18 14.62 -4.93
C THR A 3 -6.83 14.27 -3.60
N ASN A 4 -7.95 13.54 -3.62
CA ASN A 4 -8.67 13.10 -2.41
C ASN A 4 -9.36 11.74 -2.63
N PHE A 5 -9.82 11.11 -1.55
CA PHE A 5 -10.46 9.80 -1.62
C PHE A 5 -11.81 9.82 -2.35
N ASP A 6 -12.58 10.89 -2.28
CA ASP A 6 -13.87 10.97 -2.98
C ASP A 6 -13.67 10.85 -4.50
N GLN A 7 -12.72 11.59 -5.07
CA GLN A 7 -12.35 11.48 -6.47
C GLN A 7 -11.81 10.08 -6.82
N MET A 8 -11.06 9.45 -5.90
CA MET A 8 -10.58 8.09 -6.11
C MET A 8 -11.75 7.09 -6.17
N PHE A 9 -12.72 7.19 -5.28
CA PHE A 9 -13.91 6.33 -5.30
C PHE A 9 -14.77 6.56 -6.53
N GLU A 10 -14.98 7.79 -6.97
CA GLU A 10 -15.69 8.09 -8.22
C GLU A 10 -15.00 7.44 -9.42
N GLN A 11 -13.67 7.56 -9.51
CA GLN A 11 -12.92 6.94 -10.59
C GLN A 11 -12.99 5.41 -10.54
N LEU A 12 -12.93 4.80 -9.35
CA LEU A 12 -13.05 3.35 -9.21
C LEU A 12 -14.43 2.84 -9.65
N ARG A 13 -15.51 3.57 -9.31
CA ARG A 13 -16.87 3.22 -9.75
C ARG A 13 -17.06 3.27 -11.27
N SER A 14 -16.28 4.10 -11.97
CA SER A 14 -16.34 4.23 -13.43
C SER A 14 -15.58 3.11 -14.17
N LYS A 15 -14.80 2.30 -13.45
CA LYS A 15 -14.00 1.20 -14.01
C LYS A 15 -14.69 -0.16 -13.80
N PRO A 16 -14.32 -1.19 -14.58
CA PRO A 16 -14.75 -2.55 -14.31
C PRO A 16 -14.35 -2.95 -12.89
N LYS A 17 -15.31 -3.51 -12.15
CA LYS A 17 -15.07 -3.94 -10.77
C LYS A 17 -14.00 -5.02 -10.71
N LYS A 18 -13.17 -4.96 -9.68
CA LYS A 18 -12.20 -5.99 -9.37
C LYS A 18 -12.79 -7.00 -8.39
N ARG A 19 -12.43 -8.27 -8.56
CA ARG A 19 -12.86 -9.36 -7.69
C ARG A 19 -11.93 -9.43 -6.49
N LEU A 20 -12.47 -9.18 -5.30
CA LEU A 20 -11.74 -9.24 -4.03
C LEU A 20 -12.08 -10.55 -3.35
N VAL A 21 -11.08 -11.40 -3.08
CA VAL A 21 -11.24 -12.63 -2.31
C VAL A 21 -10.65 -12.46 -0.90
N ALA A 22 -11.50 -12.67 0.12
CA ALA A 22 -11.07 -12.68 1.52
C ALA A 22 -10.72 -14.10 1.97
N ALA A 23 -9.48 -14.31 2.36
CA ALA A 23 -8.97 -15.58 2.86
C ALA A 23 -9.37 -15.78 4.33
N TRP A 24 -10.21 -16.77 4.62
CA TRP A 24 -10.82 -16.99 5.94
C TRP A 24 -11.63 -15.77 6.39
N GLY A 25 -12.54 -15.32 5.51
CA GLY A 25 -13.43 -14.17 5.73
C GLY A 25 -14.68 -14.56 6.50
N VAL A 26 -14.56 -14.90 7.78
CA VAL A 26 -15.64 -15.48 8.62
C VAL A 26 -16.05 -14.58 9.78
N ASP A 27 -15.36 -13.45 10.01
CA ASP A 27 -15.60 -12.53 11.09
C ASP A 27 -16.32 -11.26 10.64
N ASP A 28 -16.95 -10.58 11.60
CA ASP A 28 -17.70 -9.36 11.37
C ASP A 28 -16.89 -8.26 10.68
N HIS A 29 -15.68 -7.97 11.14
CA HIS A 29 -14.86 -6.91 10.57
C HIS A 29 -14.50 -7.16 9.11
N THR A 30 -14.11 -8.40 8.78
CA THR A 30 -13.75 -8.77 7.41
C THR A 30 -14.97 -8.72 6.49
N ILE A 31 -16.09 -9.35 6.90
CA ILE A 31 -17.32 -9.40 6.10
C ILE A 31 -17.89 -8.00 5.91
N SER A 32 -17.92 -7.19 6.98
CA SER A 32 -18.36 -5.80 6.93
C SER A 32 -17.54 -4.97 5.94
N ALA A 33 -16.22 -5.07 5.98
CA ALA A 33 -15.33 -4.34 5.06
C ALA A 33 -15.55 -4.74 3.60
N VAL A 34 -15.68 -6.05 3.32
CA VAL A 34 -15.97 -6.54 1.96
C VAL A 34 -17.36 -6.09 1.51
N TYR A 35 -18.37 -6.23 2.37
CA TYR A 35 -19.74 -5.82 2.05
C TYR A 35 -19.84 -4.31 1.75
N MET A 36 -19.22 -3.47 2.56
CA MET A 36 -19.16 -2.02 2.32
C MET A 36 -18.49 -1.67 0.98
N ALA A 37 -17.42 -2.37 0.62
CA ALA A 37 -16.74 -2.15 -0.67
C ALA A 37 -17.63 -2.60 -1.86
N VAL A 38 -18.41 -3.66 -1.69
CA VAL A 38 -19.41 -4.11 -2.68
C VAL A 38 -20.54 -3.07 -2.81
N GLU A 39 -21.10 -2.60 -1.71
CA GLU A 39 -22.14 -1.56 -1.69
C GLU A 39 -21.65 -0.25 -2.30
N ALA A 40 -20.39 0.11 -2.04
CA ALA A 40 -19.76 1.26 -2.66
C ALA A 40 -19.56 1.11 -4.18
N GLY A 41 -19.79 -0.09 -4.73
CA GLY A 41 -19.66 -0.36 -6.16
C GLY A 41 -18.23 -0.50 -6.67
N ILE A 42 -17.26 -0.74 -5.79
CA ILE A 42 -15.82 -0.75 -6.08
C ILE A 42 -15.33 -2.14 -6.46
N VAL A 43 -15.83 -3.18 -5.80
CA VAL A 43 -15.41 -4.57 -5.97
C VAL A 43 -16.60 -5.53 -6.10
N GLU A 44 -16.32 -6.73 -6.58
CA GLU A 44 -17.12 -7.94 -6.37
C GLU A 44 -16.49 -8.71 -5.21
N GLY A 45 -17.27 -9.07 -4.19
CA GLY A 45 -16.78 -9.67 -2.96
C GLY A 45 -16.89 -11.20 -2.98
N ILE A 46 -15.77 -11.88 -2.69
CA ILE A 46 -15.69 -13.33 -2.52
C ILE A 46 -15.20 -13.63 -1.11
N LEU A 47 -15.94 -14.45 -0.36
CA LEU A 47 -15.57 -14.88 0.98
C LEU A 47 -15.23 -16.38 0.95
N VAL A 48 -13.98 -16.73 1.25
CA VAL A 48 -13.56 -18.12 1.42
C VAL A 48 -13.51 -18.43 2.93
N GLY A 49 -14.37 -19.35 3.38
CA GLY A 49 -14.45 -19.67 4.80
C GLY A 49 -15.64 -20.58 5.14
N ASP A 50 -15.88 -20.78 6.42
CA ASP A 50 -17.03 -21.55 6.91
C ASP A 50 -18.35 -20.83 6.58
N GLU A 51 -19.15 -21.43 5.71
CA GLU A 51 -20.39 -20.84 5.21
C GLU A 51 -21.38 -20.56 6.34
N ALA A 52 -21.49 -21.44 7.33
CA ALA A 52 -22.40 -21.23 8.45
C ALA A 52 -22.00 -20.01 9.30
N MET A 53 -20.70 -19.81 9.51
CA MET A 53 -20.19 -18.61 10.19
C MET A 53 -20.48 -17.35 9.38
N ILE A 54 -20.25 -17.37 8.06
CA ILE A 54 -20.52 -16.24 7.18
C ILE A 54 -22.02 -15.89 7.17
N GLN A 55 -22.90 -16.90 7.01
CA GLN A 55 -24.36 -16.71 7.04
C GLN A 55 -24.82 -16.08 8.36
N LYS A 56 -24.27 -16.56 9.49
CA LYS A 56 -24.59 -16.02 10.81
C LYS A 56 -24.22 -14.54 10.92
N VAL A 57 -23.01 -14.16 10.55
CA VAL A 57 -22.55 -12.77 10.60
C VAL A 57 -23.39 -11.87 9.68
N CYS A 58 -23.69 -12.33 8.47
CA CYS A 58 -24.55 -11.58 7.55
C CYS A 58 -25.94 -11.35 8.13
N ALA A 59 -26.54 -12.38 8.76
CA ALA A 59 -27.85 -12.25 9.39
C ALA A 59 -27.84 -11.28 10.57
N GLU A 60 -26.83 -11.35 11.44
CA GLU A 60 -26.68 -10.48 12.61
C GLU A 60 -26.51 -9.00 12.22
N ASN A 61 -25.90 -8.72 11.08
CA ASN A 61 -25.64 -7.35 10.58
C ASN A 61 -26.61 -6.88 9.49
N ASN A 62 -27.64 -7.68 9.16
CA ASN A 62 -28.58 -7.40 8.07
C ASN A 62 -27.90 -7.20 6.70
N TYR A 63 -26.83 -7.93 6.43
CA TYR A 63 -26.17 -7.93 5.13
C TYR A 63 -26.85 -8.92 4.19
N ASP A 64 -27.13 -8.47 2.96
CA ASP A 64 -27.69 -9.33 1.91
C ASP A 64 -26.57 -10.23 1.36
N ILE A 65 -26.58 -11.50 1.78
CA ILE A 65 -25.56 -12.48 1.36
C ILE A 65 -25.59 -12.74 -0.15
N ALA A 66 -26.69 -12.48 -0.84
CA ALA A 66 -26.78 -12.65 -2.29
C ALA A 66 -25.87 -11.69 -3.07
N LYS A 67 -25.37 -10.64 -2.42
CA LYS A 67 -24.38 -9.70 -2.99
C LYS A 67 -22.96 -10.19 -2.88
N LEU A 68 -22.72 -11.31 -2.19
CA LEU A 68 -21.41 -11.90 -1.94
C LEU A 68 -21.32 -13.29 -2.56
N THR A 69 -20.15 -13.64 -3.07
CA THR A 69 -19.87 -15.02 -3.47
C THR A 69 -19.24 -15.76 -2.28
N VAL A 70 -19.90 -16.80 -1.78
CA VAL A 70 -19.38 -17.62 -0.69
C VAL A 70 -18.77 -18.89 -1.25
N VAL A 71 -17.51 -19.16 -0.88
CA VAL A 71 -16.79 -20.38 -1.21
C VAL A 71 -16.56 -21.14 0.11
N ASN A 72 -17.37 -22.16 0.32
CA ASN A 72 -17.37 -22.91 1.58
C ASN A 72 -16.07 -23.71 1.77
N ASN A 73 -15.38 -23.45 2.88
CA ASN A 73 -14.22 -24.21 3.32
C ASN A 73 -14.06 -24.08 4.82
N ASN A 74 -14.24 -25.18 5.56
CA ASN A 74 -14.26 -25.18 7.02
C ASN A 74 -12.86 -25.30 7.65
N ASN A 75 -11.80 -25.01 6.88
CA ASN A 75 -10.42 -25.07 7.37
C ASN A 75 -9.66 -23.80 7.00
N GLU A 76 -9.16 -23.09 7.99
CA GLU A 76 -8.44 -21.82 7.84
C GLU A 76 -7.26 -21.90 6.85
N LEU A 77 -6.39 -22.89 6.99
CA LEU A 77 -5.21 -23.02 6.12
C LEU A 77 -5.59 -23.35 4.67
N LYS A 78 -6.61 -24.20 4.49
CA LYS A 78 -7.12 -24.53 3.15
C LYS A 78 -7.82 -23.31 2.54
N SER A 79 -8.53 -22.51 3.31
CA SER A 79 -9.16 -21.26 2.84
C SER A 79 -8.12 -20.25 2.36
N ILE A 80 -7.01 -20.11 3.07
CA ILE A 80 -5.88 -19.26 2.63
C ILE A 80 -5.31 -19.78 1.30
N SER A 81 -5.01 -21.08 1.22
CA SER A 81 -4.48 -21.68 -0.02
C SER A 81 -5.45 -21.51 -1.18
N GLN A 82 -6.72 -21.77 -0.96
CA GLN A 82 -7.77 -21.63 -1.99
C GLN A 82 -7.91 -20.19 -2.49
N ALA A 83 -7.89 -19.21 -1.61
CA ALA A 83 -7.91 -17.81 -2.00
C ALA A 83 -6.68 -17.39 -2.82
N VAL A 84 -5.48 -17.89 -2.47
CA VAL A 84 -4.26 -17.71 -3.26
C VAL A 84 -4.37 -18.40 -4.62
N ASP A 85 -4.88 -19.63 -4.68
CA ASP A 85 -5.08 -20.36 -5.92
C ASP A 85 -6.07 -19.64 -6.85
N MET A 86 -7.15 -19.04 -6.32
CA MET A 86 -8.09 -18.22 -7.09
C MET A 86 -7.44 -17.00 -7.73
N VAL A 87 -6.53 -16.31 -7.02
CA VAL A 87 -5.77 -15.19 -7.59
C VAL A 87 -4.83 -15.67 -8.69
N ASN A 88 -4.13 -16.77 -8.49
CA ASN A 88 -3.24 -17.36 -9.51
C ASN A 88 -3.99 -17.83 -10.75
N ALA A 89 -5.22 -18.35 -10.58
CA ALA A 89 -6.08 -18.78 -11.69
C ALA A 89 -6.74 -17.61 -12.42
N GLY A 90 -6.59 -16.37 -11.94
CA GLY A 90 -7.29 -15.22 -12.49
C GLY A 90 -8.79 -15.20 -12.17
N GLU A 91 -9.24 -15.95 -11.16
CA GLU A 91 -10.61 -15.94 -10.66
C GLU A 91 -10.87 -14.80 -9.67
N ALA A 92 -9.78 -14.26 -9.07
CA ALA A 92 -9.79 -13.05 -8.24
C ALA A 92 -8.63 -12.13 -8.60
N ASP A 93 -8.79 -10.84 -8.33
CA ASP A 93 -7.79 -9.80 -8.66
C ASP A 93 -7.09 -9.26 -7.40
N ILE A 94 -7.74 -9.37 -6.25
CA ILE A 94 -7.27 -8.83 -4.96
C ILE A 94 -7.40 -9.92 -3.90
N LEU A 95 -6.32 -10.21 -3.18
CA LEU A 95 -6.33 -11.07 -2.00
C LEU A 95 -6.42 -10.23 -0.73
N MET A 96 -7.44 -10.46 0.09
CA MET A 96 -7.62 -9.81 1.38
C MET A 96 -7.40 -10.80 2.52
N LYS A 97 -6.74 -10.36 3.59
CA LYS A 97 -6.62 -11.13 4.82
C LYS A 97 -7.92 -11.04 5.63
N GLY A 98 -8.48 -12.19 6.00
CA GLY A 98 -9.59 -12.32 6.95
C GLY A 98 -9.11 -12.60 8.37
N LEU A 99 -9.91 -13.36 9.14
CA LEU A 99 -9.63 -13.75 10.53
C LEU A 99 -8.59 -14.88 10.61
N CYS A 100 -7.42 -14.67 10.08
CA CYS A 100 -6.30 -15.61 10.19
C CYS A 100 -5.05 -14.91 10.71
N SER A 101 -4.09 -15.67 11.26
CA SER A 101 -2.84 -15.07 11.72
C SER A 101 -2.03 -14.53 10.53
N THR A 102 -1.30 -13.44 10.77
CA THR A 102 -0.45 -12.84 9.72
C THR A 102 0.60 -13.84 9.22
N ASP A 103 1.15 -14.67 10.10
CA ASP A 103 2.12 -15.70 9.75
C ASP A 103 1.53 -16.72 8.75
N LYS A 104 0.35 -17.29 9.01
CA LYS A 104 -0.32 -18.23 8.10
C LYS A 104 -0.64 -17.60 6.74
N TYR A 105 -1.16 -16.37 6.76
CA TYR A 105 -1.49 -15.63 5.55
C TYR A 105 -0.24 -15.35 4.72
N MET A 106 0.83 -14.88 5.34
CA MET A 106 2.11 -14.61 4.67
C MET A 106 2.76 -15.87 4.11
N ARG A 107 2.65 -17.01 4.81
CA ARG A 107 3.12 -18.30 4.28
C ARG A 107 2.39 -18.70 2.98
N GLY A 108 1.10 -18.40 2.87
CA GLY A 108 0.35 -18.60 1.62
C GLY A 108 0.89 -17.75 0.48
N ILE A 109 1.08 -16.44 0.70
CA ILE A 109 1.60 -15.50 -0.29
C ILE A 109 3.04 -15.82 -0.70
N LEU A 110 3.89 -16.18 0.28
CA LEU A 110 5.33 -16.42 0.07
C LEU A 110 5.65 -17.85 -0.31
N ASN A 111 4.67 -18.72 -0.53
CA ASN A 111 4.90 -20.08 -0.99
C ASN A 111 5.65 -20.06 -2.32
N LYS A 112 6.76 -20.81 -2.42
CA LYS A 112 7.65 -20.77 -3.59
C LYS A 112 7.05 -21.39 -4.85
N GLU A 113 6.09 -22.31 -4.69
CA GLU A 113 5.48 -23.04 -5.82
C GLU A 113 4.13 -22.42 -6.23
N LYS A 114 3.33 -22.00 -5.25
CA LYS A 114 1.94 -21.56 -5.45
C LYS A 114 1.65 -20.16 -4.92
N GLY A 115 2.64 -19.47 -4.39
CA GLY A 115 2.46 -18.13 -3.83
C GLY A 115 2.31 -17.04 -4.90
N LEU A 116 2.14 -15.81 -4.42
CA LEU A 116 1.88 -14.65 -5.27
C LEU A 116 3.12 -13.78 -5.50
N LEU A 117 4.21 -14.01 -4.75
CA LEU A 117 5.42 -13.21 -4.90
C LEU A 117 6.28 -13.73 -6.07
N PRO A 118 6.50 -12.93 -7.12
CA PRO A 118 7.37 -13.32 -8.23
C PRO A 118 8.81 -13.56 -7.76
N PRO A 119 9.58 -14.44 -8.44
CA PRO A 119 10.98 -14.67 -8.11
C PRO A 119 11.80 -13.38 -8.08
N LYS A 120 12.61 -13.21 -7.04
CA LYS A 120 13.47 -12.02 -6.79
C LYS A 120 12.72 -10.70 -6.55
N ALA A 121 11.39 -10.69 -6.49
CA ALA A 121 10.64 -9.51 -6.11
C ALA A 121 10.82 -9.19 -4.63
N VAL A 122 10.73 -7.91 -4.28
CA VAL A 122 10.72 -7.42 -2.91
C VAL A 122 9.26 -7.25 -2.50
N LEU A 123 8.84 -7.93 -1.43
CA LEU A 123 7.54 -7.69 -0.83
C LEU A 123 7.63 -6.45 0.07
N SER A 124 6.80 -5.46 -0.21
CA SER A 124 6.73 -4.21 0.56
C SER A 124 5.29 -3.74 0.64
N HIS A 125 5.01 -2.86 1.58
CA HIS A 125 3.70 -2.25 1.76
C HIS A 125 3.66 -0.84 1.17
N VAL A 126 2.62 -0.54 0.40
CA VAL A 126 2.32 0.82 -0.09
C VAL A 126 0.98 1.26 0.45
N CYS A 127 0.91 2.46 0.98
CA CYS A 127 -0.31 3.07 1.49
C CYS A 127 -0.56 4.42 0.83
N VAL A 128 -1.83 4.73 0.55
CA VAL A 128 -2.28 6.05 0.13
C VAL A 128 -2.92 6.73 1.33
N VAL A 129 -2.45 7.93 1.64
CA VAL A 129 -2.92 8.71 2.81
C VAL A 129 -3.51 10.03 2.33
N GLN A 130 -4.66 10.39 2.88
CA GLN A 130 -5.21 11.73 2.76
C GLN A 130 -4.97 12.48 4.07
N ASN A 131 -4.11 13.49 4.02
CA ASN A 131 -3.85 14.36 5.16
C ASN A 131 -4.58 15.69 4.95
N PRO A 132 -5.44 16.14 5.91
CA PRO A 132 -6.17 17.42 5.77
C PRO A 132 -5.26 18.65 5.62
N GLY A 133 -4.03 18.58 6.15
CA GLY A 133 -3.01 19.62 6.02
C GLY A 133 -2.18 19.58 4.75
N TYR A 134 -2.46 18.63 3.84
CA TYR A 134 -1.72 18.47 2.59
C TYR A 134 -2.65 18.52 1.38
N HIS A 135 -2.24 19.21 0.33
CA HIS A 135 -3.11 19.57 -0.81
C HIS A 135 -3.41 18.43 -1.79
N LYS A 136 -2.82 17.26 -1.61
CA LYS A 136 -3.01 16.07 -2.47
C LYS A 136 -2.86 14.78 -1.68
N LEU A 137 -3.23 13.64 -2.29
CA LEU A 137 -2.96 12.33 -1.72
C LEU A 137 -1.46 12.07 -1.66
N LEU A 138 -1.01 11.44 -0.58
CA LEU A 138 0.38 11.07 -0.36
C LEU A 138 0.52 9.56 -0.41
N VAL A 139 1.48 9.06 -1.20
CA VAL A 139 1.78 7.62 -1.29
C VAL A 139 3.00 7.31 -0.44
N ILE A 140 2.88 6.40 0.51
CA ILE A 140 3.95 6.10 1.47
C ILE A 140 4.34 4.62 1.51
N SER A 141 5.59 4.32 1.86
CA SER A 141 6.16 2.97 2.03
C SER A 141 7.35 3.01 2.99
N ASP A 142 7.64 2.01 3.79
CA ASP A 142 6.91 0.80 4.14
C ASP A 142 6.41 0.90 5.58
N ILE A 143 5.12 0.71 5.80
CA ILE A 143 4.52 0.87 7.15
C ILE A 143 4.32 -0.46 7.88
N ALA A 144 4.54 -1.62 7.22
CA ALA A 144 4.03 -2.89 7.74
C ALA A 144 4.84 -4.16 7.45
N VAL A 145 5.81 -4.15 6.53
CA VAL A 145 6.45 -5.39 6.02
C VAL A 145 7.95 -5.43 6.25
N ILE A 146 8.69 -4.40 5.86
CA ILE A 146 10.16 -4.39 5.93
C ILE A 146 10.63 -3.54 7.09
N PRO A 147 11.17 -4.15 8.18
CA PRO A 147 11.57 -3.39 9.37
C PRO A 147 12.65 -2.34 9.09
N ALA A 148 13.72 -2.72 8.43
CA ALA A 148 14.86 -1.86 8.09
C ALA A 148 15.28 -2.14 6.64
N PRO A 149 14.66 -1.47 5.65
CA PRO A 149 14.93 -1.74 4.24
C PRO A 149 16.35 -1.33 3.87
N ASP A 150 17.06 -2.21 3.17
CA ASP A 150 18.35 -1.90 2.56
C ASP A 150 18.22 -1.03 1.30
N LEU A 151 19.35 -0.61 0.73
CA LEU A 151 19.37 0.24 -0.48
C LEU A 151 18.60 -0.36 -1.66
N LYS A 152 18.72 -1.68 -1.89
CA LYS A 152 18.04 -2.37 -2.98
C LYS A 152 16.53 -2.47 -2.73
N GLN A 153 16.13 -2.72 -1.49
CA GLN A 153 14.73 -2.73 -1.08
C GLN A 153 14.11 -1.33 -1.22
N LYS A 154 14.82 -0.26 -0.78
CA LYS A 154 14.38 1.13 -0.98
C LYS A 154 14.25 1.50 -2.45
N GLN A 155 15.16 1.02 -3.31
CA GLN A 155 15.03 1.20 -4.76
C GLN A 155 13.75 0.54 -5.32
N ALA A 156 13.42 -0.66 -4.86
CA ALA A 156 12.15 -1.31 -5.24
C ALA A 156 10.93 -0.55 -4.71
N MET A 157 10.98 -0.09 -3.45
CA MET A 157 9.91 0.71 -2.83
C MET A 157 9.64 2.00 -3.61
N ILE A 158 10.68 2.69 -4.09
CA ILE A 158 10.54 3.86 -4.99
C ILE A 158 9.69 3.51 -6.21
N GLY A 159 9.99 2.39 -6.87
CA GLY A 159 9.20 1.90 -8.00
C GLY A 159 7.75 1.65 -7.66
N TYR A 160 7.48 1.07 -6.50
CA TYR A 160 6.12 0.75 -6.06
C TYR A 160 5.30 1.99 -5.74
N VAL A 161 5.84 2.94 -4.96
CA VAL A 161 5.13 4.19 -4.65
C VAL A 161 4.92 5.04 -5.91
N ALA A 162 5.90 5.08 -6.81
CA ALA A 162 5.77 5.79 -8.09
C ALA A 162 4.71 5.17 -9.00
N ASN A 163 4.60 3.83 -9.04
CA ASN A 163 3.54 3.14 -9.79
C ASN A 163 2.16 3.46 -9.23
N THR A 164 2.02 3.50 -7.90
CA THR A 164 0.77 3.85 -7.23
C THR A 164 0.40 5.30 -7.49
N ALA A 165 1.34 6.23 -7.41
CA ALA A 165 1.10 7.65 -7.73
C ALA A 165 0.69 7.85 -9.20
N ARG A 166 1.29 7.10 -10.15
CA ARG A 166 0.84 7.12 -11.55
C ARG A 166 -0.59 6.60 -11.72
N ALA A 167 -0.99 5.58 -10.96
CA ALA A 167 -2.38 5.11 -10.96
C ALA A 167 -3.37 6.18 -10.45
N LEU A 168 -2.91 7.10 -9.60
CA LEU A 168 -3.65 8.29 -9.16
C LEU A 168 -3.59 9.46 -10.17
N GLY A 169 -2.94 9.27 -11.32
CA GLY A 169 -2.86 10.27 -12.39
C GLY A 169 -1.70 11.26 -12.25
N VAL A 170 -0.67 10.94 -11.48
CA VAL A 170 0.58 11.73 -11.43
C VAL A 170 1.52 11.24 -12.53
N GLU A 171 1.77 12.03 -13.54
CA GLU A 171 2.59 11.61 -14.69
C GLU A 171 4.06 11.36 -14.31
N LYS A 172 4.66 12.29 -13.56
CA LYS A 172 6.05 12.22 -13.10
C LYS A 172 6.09 12.33 -11.57
N PRO A 173 5.92 11.22 -10.83
CA PRO A 173 5.88 11.25 -9.37
C PRO A 173 7.14 11.81 -8.74
N LYS A 174 6.98 12.64 -7.72
CA LYS A 174 8.03 13.23 -6.89
C LYS A 174 8.17 12.38 -5.62
N VAL A 175 9.28 11.69 -5.50
CA VAL A 175 9.55 10.74 -4.41
C VAL A 175 10.57 11.33 -3.44
N ALA A 176 10.15 11.60 -2.21
CA ALA A 176 11.01 12.04 -1.12
C ALA A 176 11.57 10.84 -0.35
N MET A 177 12.91 10.77 -0.24
CA MET A 177 13.59 9.83 0.66
C MET A 177 13.68 10.46 2.04
N ILE A 178 12.82 10.01 2.96
CA ILE A 178 12.65 10.63 4.27
C ILE A 178 13.79 10.26 5.21
N THR A 179 14.31 11.30 5.87
CA THR A 179 15.36 11.22 6.89
C THR A 179 15.09 12.24 7.99
N ALA A 180 16.01 12.39 8.95
CA ALA A 180 15.90 13.38 10.02
C ALA A 180 16.49 14.76 9.64
N THR A 181 17.13 14.89 8.47
CA THR A 181 17.84 16.10 8.05
C THR A 181 18.09 16.09 6.55
N GLU A 182 18.34 17.25 5.95
CA GLU A 182 18.72 17.41 4.54
C GLU A 182 20.24 17.30 4.33
N GLN A 183 21.01 17.19 5.41
CA GLN A 183 22.47 17.09 5.32
C GLN A 183 22.91 15.68 4.95
N MET A 184 23.90 15.59 4.08
CA MET A 184 24.54 14.33 3.70
C MET A 184 25.53 13.89 4.79
N LEU A 185 25.02 13.27 5.86
CA LEU A 185 25.80 12.86 7.02
C LEU A 185 26.30 11.41 6.86
N PRO A 186 27.62 11.17 6.73
CA PRO A 186 28.18 9.82 6.60
C PRO A 186 27.85 8.90 7.79
N GLY A 187 27.71 9.47 8.99
CA GLY A 187 27.35 8.75 10.22
C GLY A 187 25.87 8.37 10.32
N MET A 188 25.03 8.77 9.35
CA MET A 188 23.62 8.45 9.30
C MET A 188 23.32 7.66 8.01
N PRO A 189 23.25 6.31 8.07
CA PRO A 189 23.08 5.46 6.87
C PRO A 189 21.88 5.86 6.01
N ALA A 190 20.77 6.27 6.62
CA ALA A 190 19.58 6.72 5.89
C ALA A 190 19.85 7.93 4.99
N CYS A 191 20.71 8.89 5.43
CA CYS A 191 21.09 10.04 4.61
C CYS A 191 21.98 9.63 3.44
N VAL A 192 22.92 8.71 3.66
CA VAL A 192 23.81 8.20 2.62
C VAL A 192 23.00 7.47 1.54
N GLU A 193 22.13 6.59 1.94
CA GLU A 193 21.27 5.83 1.02
C GLU A 193 20.30 6.74 0.25
N ALA A 194 19.71 7.73 0.91
CA ALA A 194 18.84 8.71 0.29
C ALA A 194 19.58 9.49 -0.80
N ALA A 195 20.78 10.00 -0.50
CA ALA A 195 21.63 10.71 -1.47
C ALA A 195 22.04 9.82 -2.65
N MET A 196 22.36 8.55 -2.41
CA MET A 196 22.67 7.59 -3.47
C MET A 196 21.46 7.37 -4.39
N LEU A 197 20.26 7.16 -3.84
CA LEU A 197 19.04 6.91 -4.60
C LEU A 197 18.61 8.14 -5.40
N ALA A 198 18.71 9.34 -4.83
CA ALA A 198 18.52 10.59 -5.54
C ALA A 198 19.49 10.70 -6.73
N LYS A 199 20.78 10.40 -6.52
CA LYS A 199 21.78 10.44 -7.60
C LYS A 199 21.57 9.35 -8.64
N MET A 200 21.07 8.18 -8.26
CA MET A 200 20.67 7.12 -9.21
C MET A 200 19.51 7.59 -10.10
N SER A 201 18.55 8.33 -9.54
CA SER A 201 17.46 8.95 -10.31
C SER A 201 17.97 9.97 -11.31
N ASP A 202 18.83 10.91 -10.89
CA ASP A 202 19.49 11.91 -11.77
C ASP A 202 20.20 11.27 -12.98
N ARG A 203 20.78 10.08 -12.78
CA ARG A 203 21.52 9.34 -13.81
C ARG A 203 20.67 8.37 -14.62
N GLY A 204 19.36 8.36 -14.41
CA GLY A 204 18.43 7.47 -15.13
C GLY A 204 18.49 6.00 -14.71
N GLN A 205 19.17 5.66 -13.60
CA GLN A 205 19.17 4.30 -13.04
C GLN A 205 17.85 3.95 -12.33
N ILE A 206 17.11 5.00 -11.90
CA ILE A 206 15.74 4.92 -11.42
C ILE A 206 14.92 5.80 -12.35
N GLY A 207 14.04 5.17 -13.14
CA GLY A 207 13.24 5.87 -14.15
C GLY A 207 11.80 6.08 -13.75
N GLY A 208 11.10 6.96 -14.47
CA GLY A 208 9.65 7.18 -14.36
C GLY A 208 9.22 8.02 -13.16
N CYS A 209 10.13 8.57 -12.38
CA CYS A 209 9.86 9.48 -11.27
C CYS A 209 11.07 10.40 -11.04
N VAL A 210 10.90 11.43 -10.21
CA VAL A 210 12.00 12.23 -9.64
C VAL A 210 12.20 11.79 -8.21
N VAL A 211 13.41 11.48 -7.82
CA VAL A 211 13.77 11.10 -6.45
C VAL A 211 14.70 12.13 -5.87
N ASP A 212 14.41 12.61 -4.66
CA ASP A 212 15.30 13.47 -3.93
C ASP A 212 15.40 13.07 -2.46
N GLY A 213 16.53 13.37 -1.87
CA GLY A 213 16.87 13.10 -0.48
C GLY A 213 18.39 13.18 -0.23
N PRO A 214 18.76 13.28 1.05
CA PRO A 214 17.93 13.19 2.26
C PRO A 214 17.00 14.39 2.44
N LEU A 215 15.76 14.16 2.89
CA LEU A 215 14.77 15.20 3.19
C LEU A 215 14.09 14.92 4.54
N ALA A 216 14.05 15.92 5.42
CA ALA A 216 13.18 15.87 6.58
C ALA A 216 11.72 15.96 6.13
N LEU A 217 10.80 15.40 6.92
CA LEU A 217 9.40 15.26 6.52
C LEU A 217 8.71 16.61 6.28
N ASP A 218 8.96 17.59 7.14
CA ASP A 218 8.46 18.96 6.98
C ASP A 218 8.94 19.60 5.68
N VAL A 219 10.20 19.41 5.35
CA VAL A 219 10.80 19.92 4.10
C VAL A 219 10.29 19.20 2.87
N ALA A 220 9.98 17.91 2.97
CA ALA A 220 9.39 17.15 1.87
C ALA A 220 7.95 17.60 1.53
N LEU A 221 7.17 18.03 2.55
CA LEU A 221 5.73 18.29 2.43
C LEU A 221 5.35 19.77 2.50
N CYS A 222 6.19 20.63 3.10
CA CYS A 222 5.88 22.05 3.29
C CYS A 222 6.79 22.94 2.43
N LYS A 223 6.18 23.66 1.49
CA LYS A 223 6.91 24.55 0.57
C LYS A 223 7.66 25.65 1.31
N GLU A 224 7.07 26.24 2.35
CA GLU A 224 7.71 27.27 3.15
C GLU A 224 8.97 26.73 3.88
N ALA A 225 8.88 25.51 4.44
CA ALA A 225 10.04 24.86 5.07
C ALA A 225 11.17 24.63 4.07
N ALA A 226 10.86 24.19 2.85
CA ALA A 226 11.83 24.00 1.78
C ALA A 226 12.50 25.34 1.36
N GLU A 227 11.72 26.42 1.27
CA GLU A 227 12.21 27.77 0.94
C GLU A 227 13.11 28.34 2.03
N ILE A 228 12.75 28.17 3.31
CA ILE A 228 13.58 28.58 4.46
C ILE A 228 14.94 27.87 4.43
N LYS A 229 14.94 26.57 4.09
CA LYS A 229 16.16 25.74 3.96
C LYS A 229 16.94 26.04 2.68
N LYS A 230 16.38 26.85 1.74
CA LYS A 230 16.99 27.22 0.45
C LYS A 230 17.40 26.01 -0.38
N LEU A 231 16.62 24.93 -0.32
CA LEU A 231 16.89 23.74 -1.11
C LEU A 231 16.51 23.92 -2.58
N LYS A 232 17.40 23.48 -3.46
CA LYS A 232 17.12 23.37 -4.89
C LYS A 232 16.67 21.95 -5.18
N SER A 233 15.38 21.71 -5.15
CA SER A 233 14.78 20.40 -5.32
C SER A 233 13.46 20.51 -6.08
N GLU A 234 13.20 19.58 -6.98
CA GLU A 234 11.87 19.42 -7.62
C GLU A 234 10.87 18.73 -6.70
N VAL A 235 11.33 18.07 -5.64
CA VAL A 235 10.54 17.23 -4.73
C VAL A 235 10.18 17.97 -3.45
N ALA A 236 11.13 18.73 -2.87
CA ALA A 236 10.94 19.40 -1.60
C ALA A 236 9.76 20.37 -1.62
N GLY A 237 8.89 20.27 -0.62
CA GLY A 237 7.67 21.07 -0.47
C GLY A 237 6.49 20.59 -1.31
N ASP A 238 6.65 19.56 -2.15
CA ASP A 238 5.61 19.10 -3.06
C ASP A 238 5.74 17.58 -3.40
N ALA A 239 6.15 16.77 -2.44
CA ALA A 239 6.30 15.33 -2.64
C ALA A 239 4.95 14.63 -2.94
N ASP A 240 4.91 13.73 -3.91
CA ASP A 240 3.78 12.82 -4.16
C ASP A 240 3.93 11.53 -3.35
N CYS A 241 5.18 11.15 -3.10
CA CYS A 241 5.52 9.90 -2.43
C CYS A 241 6.58 10.13 -1.34
N CYS A 242 6.48 9.36 -0.24
CA CYS A 242 7.50 9.30 0.79
C CYS A 242 7.96 7.86 1.02
N VAL A 243 9.28 7.64 0.94
CA VAL A 243 9.92 6.38 1.33
C VAL A 243 10.66 6.62 2.66
N PHE A 244 10.25 5.87 3.68
CA PHE A 244 10.77 6.02 5.03
C PHE A 244 12.01 5.15 5.28
N PRO A 245 12.89 5.55 6.22
CA PRO A 245 14.12 4.81 6.52
C PRO A 245 13.88 3.50 7.26
N SER A 246 12.79 3.39 8.01
CA SER A 246 12.43 2.22 8.78
C SER A 246 10.92 2.11 8.96
N ILE A 247 10.46 0.92 9.32
CA ILE A 247 9.04 0.64 9.58
C ILE A 247 8.49 1.47 10.74
N GLU A 248 9.29 1.70 11.79
CA GLU A 248 8.87 2.50 12.94
C GLU A 248 8.53 3.93 12.53
N ALA A 249 9.40 4.57 11.74
CA ALA A 249 9.17 5.94 11.27
C ALA A 249 7.90 6.03 10.40
N ALA A 250 7.74 5.09 9.47
CA ALA A 250 6.58 5.05 8.58
C ALA A 250 5.28 4.71 9.32
N ASN A 251 5.31 3.74 10.23
CA ASN A 251 4.15 3.29 11.01
C ASN A 251 3.64 4.39 11.95
N VAL A 252 4.54 5.10 12.64
CA VAL A 252 4.18 6.24 13.49
C VAL A 252 3.53 7.35 12.65
N PHE A 253 4.15 7.72 11.52
CA PHE A 253 3.57 8.71 10.61
C PHE A 253 2.18 8.29 10.13
N TYR A 254 2.02 7.06 9.65
CA TYR A 254 0.73 6.53 9.21
C TYR A 254 -0.33 6.62 10.31
N LYS A 255 -0.04 6.10 11.51
CA LYS A 255 -1.00 6.11 12.62
C LYS A 255 -1.37 7.51 13.10
N THR A 256 -0.45 8.46 13.04
CA THR A 256 -0.73 9.87 13.37
C THR A 256 -1.72 10.50 12.37
N ASN A 257 -1.70 10.05 11.10
CA ASN A 257 -2.61 10.55 10.06
C ASN A 257 -3.99 9.86 10.03
N THR A 258 -4.18 8.77 10.78
CA THR A 258 -5.43 7.99 10.78
C THR A 258 -6.25 8.17 12.06
N GLN A 259 -5.83 9.06 12.95
CA GLN A 259 -6.50 9.34 14.25
C GLN A 259 -7.53 10.46 14.15
#